data_8d1fd8026ce4512465c7ea02afcc5434
#
_entry.id   8d1fd8026ce4512465c7ea02afcc5434
#
_cell.length_a   1.000
_cell.length_b   1.000
_cell.length_c   1.000
_cell.angle_alpha   90.00
_cell.angle_beta   90.00
_cell.angle_gamma   90.00
#
_symmetry.space_group_name_H-M   'P 1'
#
loop_
_entity.id
_entity.type
_entity.pdbx_description
1 polymer ?
#
loop_
_entity_poly.entity_id
_entity_poly.type
_entity_poly.pdbx_seq_one_letter_code
_entity_poly.pdbx_strand_id
1 'polypeptide(L)'
;AITLFTEACSFAKWCRFAEGCRFAEGCRFAQGCRFAQGCRFAQGCSFENQGQAKRGYPLLTFGGFGSENRTTYFFNLESGIYVRCGCYGGTLGEFRKRVKETYPGNDFGREYLAMADLVEVKWATNTKGEGE
;
A
#
# COMPACT_ATOMS: atom_id res chain seq x y z
N ALA A 1 -16.02 -13.01 11.83
CA ALA A 1 -16.71 -13.24 10.56
C ALA A 1 -15.95 -12.55 9.43
N ILE A 2 -15.99 -13.15 8.26
CA ILE A 2 -15.34 -12.62 7.07
C ILE A 2 -16.36 -11.85 6.25
N THR A 3 -16.06 -10.60 5.92
CA THR A 3 -16.92 -9.82 5.04
C THR A 3 -16.46 -10.02 3.60
N LEU A 4 -17.39 -10.39 2.73
CA LEU A 4 -17.13 -10.64 1.33
C LEU A 4 -17.83 -9.60 0.46
N PHE A 5 -17.06 -9.01 -0.46
CA PHE A 5 -17.61 -8.16 -1.49
C PHE A 5 -17.50 -8.94 -2.80
N THR A 6 -18.60 -9.52 -3.24
CA THR A 6 -18.62 -10.50 -4.33
C THR A 6 -18.77 -9.87 -5.72
N GLU A 7 -18.95 -8.58 -5.78
CA GLU A 7 -19.05 -7.84 -7.04
C GLU A 7 -18.11 -6.65 -7.00
N ALA A 8 -17.77 -6.13 -8.17
CA ALA A 8 -16.96 -4.92 -8.27
C ALA A 8 -17.67 -3.76 -7.59
N CYS A 9 -17.07 -3.20 -6.57
CA CYS A 9 -17.61 -2.08 -5.82
C CYS A 9 -16.66 -0.90 -5.87
N SER A 10 -17.24 0.29 -5.74
CA SER A 10 -16.44 1.52 -5.60
C SER A 10 -16.63 2.06 -4.20
N PHE A 11 -15.53 2.35 -3.54
CA PHE A 11 -15.54 2.85 -2.16
C PHE A 11 -15.03 4.28 -2.13
N ALA A 12 -15.75 5.13 -1.40
CA ALA A 12 -15.40 6.53 -1.25
C ALA A 12 -14.13 6.72 -0.43
N LYS A 13 -13.62 7.93 -0.42
CA LYS A 13 -12.45 8.29 0.38
C LYS A 13 -12.65 7.94 1.85
N TRP A 14 -11.57 7.52 2.49
CA TRP A 14 -11.50 7.34 3.95
C TRP A 14 -12.35 6.20 4.50
N CYS A 15 -12.82 5.29 3.66
CA CYS A 15 -13.51 4.08 4.14
C CYS A 15 -12.57 3.22 4.97
N ARG A 16 -13.11 2.55 5.98
CA ARG A 16 -12.34 1.64 6.83
C ARG A 16 -12.90 0.24 6.69
N PHE A 17 -12.01 -0.72 6.57
CA PHE A 17 -12.38 -2.12 6.40
C PHE A 17 -11.79 -2.95 7.53
N ALA A 18 -12.63 -3.79 8.14
CA ALA A 18 -12.24 -4.67 9.23
C ALA A 18 -11.32 -5.80 8.73
N GLU A 19 -10.78 -6.54 9.67
CA GLU A 19 -9.92 -7.68 9.35
C GLU A 19 -10.62 -8.70 8.47
N GLY A 20 -9.88 -9.27 7.55
CA GLY A 20 -10.33 -10.39 6.75
C GLY A 20 -11.33 -10.08 5.65
N CYS A 21 -11.57 -8.82 5.34
CA CYS A 21 -12.45 -8.48 4.21
C CYS A 21 -11.85 -9.02 2.90
N ARG A 22 -12.72 -9.52 2.02
CA ARG A 22 -12.32 -10.00 0.70
C ARG A 22 -13.05 -9.22 -0.37
N PHE A 23 -12.31 -8.78 -1.37
CA PHE A 23 -12.85 -7.91 -2.41
C PHE A 23 -12.73 -8.59 -3.77
N ALA A 24 -13.84 -8.58 -4.52
CA ALA A 24 -13.89 -9.16 -5.85
C ALA A 24 -13.05 -8.37 -6.85
N GLU A 25 -12.90 -8.93 -8.04
CA GLU A 25 -12.16 -8.27 -9.13
C GLU A 25 -12.75 -6.90 -9.43
N GLY A 26 -11.87 -5.96 -9.71
CA GLY A 26 -12.27 -4.63 -10.17
C GLY A 26 -12.78 -3.68 -9.11
N CYS A 27 -12.70 -4.03 -7.82
CA CYS A 27 -13.07 -3.08 -6.78
C CYS A 27 -12.16 -1.86 -6.84
N ARG A 28 -12.74 -0.68 -6.59
CA ARG A 28 -12.04 0.58 -6.63
C ARG A 28 -12.05 1.22 -5.25
N PHE A 29 -10.89 1.60 -4.78
CA PHE A 29 -10.74 2.24 -3.48
C PHE A 29 -10.20 3.64 -3.69
N ALA A 30 -11.00 4.63 -3.32
CA ALA A 30 -10.56 6.01 -3.41
C ALA A 30 -9.48 6.28 -2.35
N GLN A 31 -8.93 7.46 -2.40
CA GLN A 31 -7.82 7.88 -1.55
C GLN A 31 -8.13 7.70 -0.06
N GLY A 32 -7.15 7.22 0.68
CA GLY A 32 -7.21 7.23 2.14
C GLY A 32 -7.95 6.07 2.78
N CYS A 33 -8.43 5.10 2.02
CA CYS A 33 -9.09 3.92 2.61
C CYS A 33 -8.12 3.17 3.50
N ARG A 34 -8.62 2.65 4.62
CA ARG A 34 -7.82 1.91 5.60
C ARG A 34 -8.24 0.46 5.63
N PHE A 35 -7.25 -0.41 5.64
CA PHE A 35 -7.47 -1.86 5.61
C PHE A 35 -6.82 -2.50 6.81
N ALA A 36 -7.62 -3.19 7.62
CA ALA A 36 -7.09 -3.98 8.73
C ALA A 36 -6.40 -5.22 8.18
N GLN A 37 -5.77 -5.98 9.06
CA GLN A 37 -5.00 -7.16 8.65
C GLN A 37 -5.85 -8.18 7.92
N GLY A 38 -5.23 -8.89 7.01
CA GLY A 38 -5.86 -10.04 6.35
C GLY A 38 -6.83 -9.70 5.24
N CYS A 39 -6.97 -8.43 4.87
CA CYS A 39 -7.80 -8.08 3.72
C CYS A 39 -7.19 -8.65 2.44
N ARG A 40 -8.02 -9.20 1.58
CA ARG A 40 -7.61 -9.82 0.32
C ARG A 40 -8.29 -9.17 -0.86
N PHE A 41 -7.52 -8.99 -1.92
CA PHE A 41 -7.96 -8.26 -3.11
C PHE A 41 -7.79 -9.16 -4.34
N ALA A 42 -8.87 -9.36 -5.08
CA ALA A 42 -8.79 -10.07 -6.35
C ALA A 42 -8.14 -9.17 -7.40
N GLN A 43 -7.87 -9.71 -8.58
CA GLN A 43 -7.23 -8.98 -9.66
C GLN A 43 -7.99 -7.73 -10.08
N GLY A 44 -7.27 -6.74 -10.54
CA GLY A 44 -7.88 -5.55 -11.12
C GLY A 44 -8.39 -4.54 -10.13
N CYS A 45 -8.22 -4.77 -8.82
CA CYS A 45 -8.54 -3.75 -7.83
C CYS A 45 -7.63 -2.53 -8.01
N SER A 46 -8.18 -1.34 -7.82
CA SER A 46 -7.41 -0.10 -7.90
C SER A 46 -7.43 0.64 -6.58
N PHE A 47 -6.36 1.40 -6.33
CA PHE A 47 -6.14 2.02 -5.03
C PHE A 47 -5.73 3.48 -5.17
N GLU A 48 -6.15 4.29 -4.21
CA GLU A 48 -5.71 5.68 -4.03
C GLU A 48 -5.95 6.58 -5.23
N ASN A 49 -6.85 6.19 -6.12
CA ASN A 49 -7.06 6.86 -7.42
C ASN A 49 -5.79 6.88 -8.27
N GLN A 50 -4.84 5.97 -8.01
CA GLN A 50 -3.56 5.89 -8.71
C GLN A 50 -3.48 4.76 -9.72
N GLY A 51 -4.50 3.92 -9.79
CA GLY A 51 -4.55 2.88 -10.79
C GLY A 51 -4.65 1.48 -10.23
N GLN A 52 -4.63 0.50 -11.14
CA GLN A 52 -4.82 -0.91 -10.81
C GLN A 52 -3.58 -1.52 -10.17
N ALA A 53 -3.84 -2.45 -9.27
CA ALA A 53 -2.80 -3.25 -8.63
C ALA A 53 -2.22 -4.26 -9.62
N LYS A 54 -0.93 -4.54 -9.47
CA LYS A 54 -0.28 -5.65 -10.15
C LYS A 54 -0.76 -6.97 -9.57
N ARG A 55 -0.53 -8.04 -10.29
CA ARG A 55 -0.80 -9.38 -9.81
C ARG A 55 -0.05 -9.67 -8.52
N GLY A 56 -0.62 -10.55 -7.71
CA GLY A 56 -0.04 -10.96 -6.45
C GLY A 56 -0.61 -10.17 -5.30
N TYR A 57 0.17 -10.01 -4.26
CA TYR A 57 -0.26 -9.30 -3.06
C TYR A 57 0.01 -7.81 -3.22
N PRO A 58 -1.04 -7.00 -3.42
CA PRO A 58 -0.82 -5.62 -3.86
C PRO A 58 -0.58 -4.61 -2.74
N LEU A 59 -0.72 -5.03 -1.49
CA LEU A 59 -0.67 -4.10 -0.35
C LEU A 59 0.23 -4.64 0.74
N LEU A 60 1.19 -3.83 1.16
CA LEU A 60 1.99 -4.11 2.35
C LEU A 60 1.81 -2.96 3.32
N THR A 61 1.67 -3.29 4.60
CA THR A 61 1.46 -2.29 5.64
C THR A 61 2.47 -2.45 6.74
N PHE A 62 2.87 -1.32 7.32
CA PHE A 62 3.77 -1.29 8.46
C PHE A 62 3.17 -0.42 9.54
N GLY A 63 2.81 -1.03 10.67
CA GLY A 63 2.31 -0.31 11.84
C GLY A 63 3.36 -0.29 12.93
N GLY A 64 3.33 0.73 13.76
CA GLY A 64 4.22 0.84 14.90
C GLY A 64 5.62 1.35 14.60
N PHE A 65 5.88 1.75 13.37
CA PHE A 65 7.17 2.33 12.96
C PHE A 65 6.97 3.76 12.50
N GLY A 66 8.06 4.51 12.54
CA GLY A 66 8.04 5.88 12.07
C GLY A 66 7.43 6.83 13.08
N SER A 67 7.21 8.07 12.65
CA SER A 67 6.67 9.11 13.53
C SER A 67 5.18 8.88 13.78
N GLU A 68 4.75 9.24 14.99
CA GLU A 68 3.33 9.26 15.39
C GLU A 68 2.59 7.92 15.29
N ASN A 69 3.31 6.81 15.25
CA ASN A 69 2.71 5.46 15.20
C ASN A 69 1.69 5.26 14.08
N ARG A 70 1.88 5.93 12.96
CA ARG A 70 0.99 5.80 11.82
C ARG A 70 1.25 4.49 11.09
N THR A 71 0.21 3.97 10.44
CA THR A 71 0.38 2.87 9.52
C THR A 71 0.83 3.40 8.18
N THR A 72 1.88 2.83 7.64
CA THR A 72 2.37 3.15 6.31
C THR A 72 1.89 2.09 5.34
N TYR A 73 1.28 2.52 4.24
CA TYR A 73 0.71 1.65 3.22
C TYR A 73 1.55 1.74 1.96
N PHE A 74 1.93 0.56 1.43
CA PHE A 74 2.63 0.48 0.15
C PHE A 74 1.76 -0.31 -0.81
N PHE A 75 1.52 0.26 -1.98
CA PHE A 75 0.67 -0.35 -3.01
C PHE A 75 1.51 -0.68 -4.24
N ASN A 76 1.42 -1.93 -4.69
CA ASN A 76 2.12 -2.37 -5.90
C ASN A 76 1.20 -2.23 -7.09
N LEU A 77 1.29 -1.09 -7.76
CA LEU A 77 0.38 -0.73 -8.86
C LEU A 77 1.07 -0.90 -10.21
N GLU A 78 0.27 -0.98 -11.27
CA GLU A 78 0.79 -1.03 -12.64
C GLU A 78 1.67 0.18 -12.95
N SER A 79 1.35 1.33 -12.37
CA SER A 79 2.13 2.55 -12.55
C SER A 79 3.40 2.61 -11.70
N GLY A 80 3.58 1.67 -10.79
CA GLY A 80 4.71 1.64 -9.87
C GLY A 80 4.26 1.57 -8.43
N ILE A 81 5.22 1.57 -7.51
CA ILE A 81 4.92 1.51 -6.08
C ILE A 81 4.44 2.87 -5.60
N TYR A 82 3.27 2.89 -4.96
CA TYR A 82 2.71 4.10 -4.37
C TYR A 82 2.71 3.96 -2.86
N VAL A 83 3.04 5.03 -2.15
CA VAL A 83 3.17 5.04 -0.69
C VAL A 83 2.19 6.03 -0.10
N ARG A 84 1.47 5.60 0.94
CA ARG A 84 0.63 6.52 1.73
C ARG A 84 0.99 6.38 3.20
N CYS A 85 1.29 7.51 3.83
CA CYS A 85 1.59 7.57 5.26
C CYS A 85 0.94 8.84 5.83
N GLY A 86 -0.10 8.66 6.64
CA GLY A 86 -0.89 9.80 7.11
C GLY A 86 -1.53 10.52 5.94
N CYS A 87 -1.29 11.80 5.83
CA CYS A 87 -1.80 12.61 4.72
C CYS A 87 -0.89 12.63 3.51
N TYR A 88 0.30 12.03 3.63
CA TYR A 88 1.26 11.99 2.54
C TYR A 88 0.91 10.88 1.55
N GLY A 89 1.04 11.17 0.26
CA GLY A 89 0.95 10.17 -0.79
C GLY A 89 1.93 10.49 -1.91
N GLY A 90 2.58 9.48 -2.45
CA GLY A 90 3.54 9.67 -3.53
C GLY A 90 4.18 8.37 -3.99
N THR A 91 5.02 8.46 -5.01
CA THR A 91 5.80 7.32 -5.49
C THR A 91 6.86 6.93 -4.47
N LEU A 92 7.43 5.74 -4.65
CA LEU A 92 8.50 5.28 -3.75
C LEU A 92 9.69 6.24 -3.76
N GLY A 93 10.07 6.74 -4.92
CA GLY A 93 11.17 7.70 -5.02
C GLY A 93 10.87 9.02 -4.31
N GLU A 94 9.65 9.52 -4.49
CA GLU A 94 9.19 10.73 -3.80
C GLU A 94 9.16 10.52 -2.30
N PHE A 95 8.71 9.35 -1.85
CA PHE A 95 8.68 9.01 -0.44
C PHE A 95 10.09 9.03 0.17
N ARG A 96 11.05 8.38 -0.49
CA ARG A 96 12.44 8.36 -0.02
C ARG A 96 13.01 9.76 0.09
N LYS A 97 12.75 10.60 -0.90
CA LYS A 97 13.20 11.97 -0.89
C LYS A 97 12.61 12.76 0.28
N ARG A 98 11.29 12.62 0.48
CA ARG A 98 10.60 13.30 1.56
C ARG A 98 11.13 12.87 2.92
N VAL A 99 11.38 11.58 3.11
CA VAL A 99 11.93 11.04 4.36
C VAL A 99 13.31 11.64 4.66
N LYS A 100 14.17 11.70 3.66
CA LYS A 100 15.51 12.26 3.84
C LYS A 100 15.47 13.74 4.18
N GLU A 101 14.49 14.46 3.66
CA GLU A 101 14.33 15.88 3.96
C GLU A 101 13.73 16.12 5.34
N THR A 102 12.79 15.27 5.75
CA THR A 102 12.03 15.45 6.99
C THR A 102 12.75 14.87 8.20
N TYR A 103 13.41 13.72 8.03
CA TYR A 103 14.04 12.98 9.13
C TYR A 103 15.50 12.66 8.81
N PRO A 104 16.35 13.66 8.58
CA PRO A 104 17.75 13.39 8.23
C PRO A 104 18.49 12.78 9.42
N GLY A 105 18.98 11.55 9.24
CA GLY A 105 19.89 10.94 10.19
C GLY A 105 19.30 10.46 11.50
N ASN A 106 17.97 10.42 11.65
CA ASN A 106 17.37 9.93 12.88
C ASN A 106 16.71 8.55 12.69
N ASP A 107 16.21 7.98 13.78
CA ASP A 107 15.65 6.64 13.77
C ASP A 107 14.40 6.53 12.89
N PHE A 108 13.53 7.52 12.90
CA PHE A 108 12.34 7.51 12.06
C PHE A 108 12.72 7.45 10.58
N GLY A 109 13.72 8.22 10.20
CA GLY A 109 14.22 8.20 8.82
C GLY A 109 14.74 6.83 8.44
N ARG A 110 15.53 6.21 9.31
CA ARG A 110 16.06 4.86 9.07
C ARG A 110 14.94 3.83 8.94
N GLU A 111 13.92 3.92 9.79
CA GLU A 111 12.78 3.01 9.74
C GLU A 111 12.03 3.13 8.41
N TYR A 112 11.70 4.36 8.01
CA TYR A 112 10.98 4.58 6.75
C TYR A 112 11.78 4.11 5.54
N LEU A 113 13.08 4.40 5.52
CA LEU A 113 13.91 3.98 4.40
C LEU A 113 14.08 2.45 4.36
N ALA A 114 14.14 1.81 5.51
CA ALA A 114 14.18 0.34 5.60
C ALA A 114 12.89 -0.28 5.05
N MET A 115 11.74 0.31 5.37
CA MET A 115 10.47 -0.14 4.79
C MET A 115 10.48 -0.04 3.27
N ALA A 116 10.93 1.10 2.75
CA ALA A 116 11.00 1.32 1.30
C ALA A 116 11.90 0.28 0.64
N ASP A 117 13.04 0.01 1.23
CA ASP A 117 13.98 -0.99 0.70
C ASP A 117 13.36 -2.39 0.73
N LEU A 118 12.68 -2.74 1.82
CA LEU A 118 12.07 -4.06 1.96
C LEU A 118 10.98 -4.28 0.91
N VAL A 119 10.08 -3.33 0.72
CA VAL A 119 9.01 -3.49 -0.27
C VAL A 119 9.57 -3.54 -1.69
N GLU A 120 10.61 -2.79 -1.96
CA GLU A 120 11.26 -2.82 -3.27
C GLU A 120 11.85 -4.20 -3.56
N VAL A 121 12.52 -4.78 -2.59
CA VAL A 121 13.07 -6.15 -2.70
C VAL A 121 11.95 -7.15 -2.93
N LYS A 122 10.88 -7.05 -2.14
CA LYS A 122 9.76 -7.99 -2.22
C LYS A 122 9.14 -7.98 -3.62
N TRP A 123 8.83 -6.81 -4.13
CA TRP A 123 8.12 -6.71 -5.40
C TRP A 123 9.03 -6.82 -6.62
N ALA A 124 10.29 -6.45 -6.50
CA ALA A 124 11.26 -6.68 -7.56
C ALA A 124 11.50 -8.18 -7.75
N THR A 125 11.57 -8.94 -6.67
CA THR A 125 11.74 -10.39 -6.72
C THR A 125 10.56 -11.03 -7.44
N ASN A 126 9.33 -10.59 -7.13
CA ASN A 126 8.13 -11.08 -7.81
C ASN A 126 8.18 -10.75 -9.30
N THR A 127 8.61 -9.55 -9.65
CA THR A 127 8.73 -9.11 -11.04
C THR A 127 9.75 -9.95 -11.79
N LYS A 128 10.91 -10.23 -11.18
CA LYS A 128 11.94 -11.07 -11.79
C LYS A 128 11.43 -12.48 -12.04
N GLY A 129 10.72 -13.04 -11.08
CA GLY A 129 10.14 -14.37 -11.22
C GLY A 129 9.17 -14.45 -12.38
N GLU A 130 8.43 -13.40 -12.62
CA GLU A 130 7.50 -13.31 -13.76
C GLU A 130 8.23 -13.11 -15.08
N GLY A 131 9.35 -12.40 -15.06
CA GLY A 131 10.12 -12.09 -16.26
C GLY A 131 10.96 -13.22 -16.78
N GLU A 132 11.17 -14.21 -15.96
CA GLU A 132 11.96 -15.38 -16.31
C GLU A 132 11.08 -16.53 -16.78
#